data_d5d5993beae38216554e06d490954eb1
#
_entry.id   d5d5993beae38216554e06d490954eb1
#
_cell.length_a   1.000
_cell.length_b   1.000
_cell.length_c   1.000
_cell.angle_alpha   90.00
_cell.angle_beta   90.00
_cell.angle_gamma   90.00
#
_symmetry.space_group_name_H-M   'P 1'
#
loop_
_entity.id
_entity.type
_entity.pdbx_description
1 polymer ?
#
loop_
_entity_poly.entity_id
_entity_poly.type
_entity_poly.pdbx_seq_one_letter_code
_entity_poly.pdbx_strand_id
1 'polypeptide(L)'
;MIKNKYVSFFIKGVCIILAVTVIYFVLQLLFLPKYPRESTGIVKGFNQLEKDSVDVLFMGASQMFSSIDAKRLTDEYGISSYDYGASRQMISTTEYYLDEALKTQHPKLVMIESCEILHEMSDEIRDEVIAYSYSPMPMSEEKYTYLFRDTGEDVAETLKLCYLPLLSYHNKWKSLQLKDILETLFFDAYVDYSLRGFNPREGCNPQKMAFLDDYVQESRMPEVNAKVILSIAEKCKSKGIKLVFFKTPSANWTKGDSICTKKFMSENGIEFLDLHDHLDEIGINQNTDFIDLYHLNQGGAEKCTEFVSRTIVDEL
;
A
#
# COMPACT_ATOMS: atom_id res chain seq x y z
N MET A 1 -26.93 -2.74 54.73
CA MET A 1 -27.40 -1.68 53.79
C MET A 1 -26.25 -0.97 53.06
N ILE A 2 -25.14 -0.62 53.72
CA ILE A 2 -24.00 0.12 53.10
C ILE A 2 -23.27 -0.72 52.01
N LYS A 3 -23.04 -2.03 52.23
CA LYS A 3 -22.36 -2.91 51.27
C LYS A 3 -23.05 -2.98 49.87
N ASN A 4 -24.40 -2.99 49.86
CA ASN A 4 -25.16 -3.03 48.60
C ASN A 4 -25.07 -1.71 47.82
N LYS A 5 -24.86 -0.58 48.45
CA LYS A 5 -24.74 0.73 47.80
C LYS A 5 -23.42 0.84 47.02
N TYR A 6 -22.32 0.37 47.59
CA TYR A 6 -21.01 0.36 46.92
C TYR A 6 -20.98 -0.63 45.75
N VAL A 7 -21.58 -1.81 45.92
CA VAL A 7 -21.72 -2.79 44.82
C VAL A 7 -22.55 -2.23 43.68
N SER A 8 -23.70 -1.58 43.99
CA SER A 8 -24.51 -0.93 42.95
C SER A 8 -23.78 0.23 42.26
N PHE A 9 -22.99 1.01 42.99
CA PHE A 9 -22.18 2.09 42.42
C PHE A 9 -21.08 1.52 41.49
N PHE A 10 -20.39 0.48 41.93
CA PHE A 10 -19.37 -0.22 41.11
C PHE A 10 -19.97 -0.78 39.82
N ILE A 11 -21.11 -1.49 39.90
CA ILE A 11 -21.79 -2.04 38.72
C ILE A 11 -22.19 -0.91 37.75
N LYS A 12 -22.73 0.19 38.22
CA LYS A 12 -23.08 1.35 37.38
C LYS A 12 -21.86 1.95 36.70
N GLY A 13 -20.72 2.04 37.41
CA GLY A 13 -19.44 2.49 36.84
C GLY A 13 -18.98 1.59 35.73
N VAL A 14 -18.99 0.28 35.92
CA VAL A 14 -18.65 -0.70 34.90
C VAL A 14 -19.58 -0.62 33.69
N CYS A 15 -20.90 -0.50 33.90
CA CYS A 15 -21.84 -0.36 32.79
C CYS A 15 -21.60 0.92 31.98
N ILE A 16 -21.28 2.04 32.63
CA ILE A 16 -20.95 3.29 31.93
C ILE A 16 -19.69 3.14 31.11
N ILE A 17 -18.63 2.56 31.67
CA ILE A 17 -17.37 2.31 30.94
C ILE A 17 -17.64 1.44 29.72
N LEU A 18 -18.37 0.34 29.88
CA LEU A 18 -18.73 -0.55 28.75
C LEU A 18 -19.53 0.19 27.68
N ALA A 19 -20.51 0.99 28.06
CA ALA A 19 -21.32 1.77 27.12
C ALA A 19 -20.45 2.79 26.34
N VAL A 20 -19.58 3.52 27.04
CA VAL A 20 -18.63 4.46 26.39
C VAL A 20 -17.68 3.72 25.45
N THR A 21 -17.17 2.57 25.86
CA THR A 21 -16.30 1.73 25.01
C THR A 21 -17.03 1.28 23.75
N VAL A 22 -18.25 0.78 23.86
CA VAL A 22 -19.06 0.36 22.70
C VAL A 22 -19.34 1.56 21.77
N ILE A 23 -19.75 2.70 22.33
CA ILE A 23 -19.97 3.92 21.54
C ILE A 23 -18.68 4.33 20.82
N TYR A 24 -17.55 4.32 21.50
CA TYR A 24 -16.25 4.64 20.92
C TYR A 24 -15.94 3.73 19.72
N PHE A 25 -16.08 2.41 19.86
CA PHE A 25 -15.84 1.47 18.76
C PHE A 25 -16.80 1.68 17.58
N VAL A 26 -18.08 1.96 17.84
CA VAL A 26 -19.06 2.26 16.78
C VAL A 26 -18.66 3.54 16.05
N LEU A 27 -18.29 4.59 16.77
CA LEU A 27 -17.83 5.85 16.19
C LEU A 27 -16.53 5.64 15.40
N GLN A 28 -15.60 4.83 15.92
CA GLN A 28 -14.37 4.48 15.23
C GLN A 28 -14.65 3.80 13.89
N LEU A 29 -15.56 2.83 13.84
CA LEU A 29 -15.99 2.21 12.59
C LEU A 29 -16.57 3.20 11.60
N LEU A 30 -17.28 4.23 12.04
CA LEU A 30 -17.90 5.23 11.18
C LEU A 30 -16.91 6.31 10.70
N PHE A 31 -15.94 6.68 11.53
CA PHE A 31 -15.05 7.82 11.30
C PHE A 31 -13.61 7.44 10.91
N LEU A 32 -13.20 6.20 11.10
CA LEU A 32 -11.95 5.76 10.52
C LEU A 32 -11.98 5.98 9.00
N PRO A 33 -10.89 6.45 8.41
CA PRO A 33 -10.85 6.69 6.99
C PRO A 33 -11.23 5.42 6.26
N LYS A 34 -12.35 5.47 5.58
CA LYS A 34 -12.74 4.44 4.62
C LYS A 34 -12.02 4.61 3.28
N TYR A 35 -11.29 5.68 3.15
CA TYR A 35 -10.13 5.76 2.33
C TYR A 35 -9.00 5.08 3.11
N PRO A 36 -8.69 3.94 2.81
CA PRO A 36 -8.67 3.31 1.52
C PRO A 36 -9.55 2.04 1.55
N ARG A 37 -10.75 2.12 1.09
CA ARG A 37 -11.54 0.93 0.80
C ARG A 37 -10.72 -0.08 -0.01
N GLU A 38 -9.97 0.42 -0.98
CA GLU A 38 -9.01 -0.32 -1.78
C GLU A 38 -7.98 -1.04 -0.89
N SER A 39 -7.22 -0.31 -0.09
CA SER A 39 -6.19 -0.89 0.77
C SER A 39 -6.76 -1.87 1.80
N THR A 40 -7.93 -1.56 2.38
CA THR A 40 -8.61 -2.48 3.30
C THR A 40 -9.06 -3.75 2.58
N GLY A 41 -9.56 -3.65 1.36
CA GLY A 41 -9.93 -4.77 0.52
C GLY A 41 -8.72 -5.63 0.16
N ILE A 42 -7.62 -5.01 -0.23
CA ILE A 42 -6.35 -5.68 -0.53
C ILE A 42 -5.86 -6.48 0.67
N VAL A 43 -5.77 -5.84 1.85
CA VAL A 43 -5.30 -6.51 3.08
C VAL A 43 -6.24 -7.63 3.52
N LYS A 44 -7.56 -7.40 3.49
CA LYS A 44 -8.54 -8.45 3.83
C LYS A 44 -8.48 -9.63 2.87
N GLY A 45 -8.40 -9.37 1.56
CA GLY A 45 -8.29 -10.42 0.55
C GLY A 45 -7.01 -11.24 0.71
N PHE A 46 -5.87 -10.57 0.97
CA PHE A 46 -4.60 -11.26 1.24
C PHE A 46 -4.70 -12.20 2.45
N ASN A 47 -5.32 -11.73 3.54
CA ASN A 47 -5.48 -12.53 4.76
C ASN A 47 -6.45 -13.73 4.62
N GLN A 48 -7.20 -13.80 3.51
CA GLN A 48 -8.08 -14.95 3.20
C GLN A 48 -7.40 -15.99 2.32
N LEU A 49 -6.20 -15.71 1.80
CA LEU A 49 -5.45 -16.66 0.98
C LEU A 49 -5.02 -17.88 1.77
N GLU A 50 -4.97 -19.01 1.09
CA GLU A 50 -4.31 -20.19 1.64
C GLU A 50 -2.82 -19.89 1.87
N LYS A 51 -2.27 -20.54 2.90
CA LYS A 51 -0.85 -20.39 3.22
C LYS A 51 0.01 -20.87 2.04
N ASP A 52 1.08 -20.12 1.74
CA ASP A 52 2.06 -20.44 0.69
C ASP A 52 1.42 -20.61 -0.71
N SER A 53 0.40 -19.81 -1.00
CA SER A 53 -0.34 -19.85 -2.28
C SER A 53 0.05 -18.75 -3.28
N VAL A 54 1.04 -17.90 -2.94
CA VAL A 54 1.49 -16.78 -3.78
C VAL A 54 2.95 -17.00 -4.17
N ASP A 55 3.21 -17.13 -5.48
CA ASP A 55 4.58 -17.22 -6.03
C ASP A 55 5.21 -15.84 -6.25
N VAL A 56 4.42 -14.86 -6.70
CA VAL A 56 4.86 -13.49 -6.96
C VAL A 56 4.05 -12.51 -6.12
N LEU A 57 4.73 -11.75 -5.29
CA LEU A 57 4.11 -10.71 -4.46
C LEU A 57 4.51 -9.33 -5.00
N PHE A 58 3.53 -8.60 -5.54
CA PHE A 58 3.70 -7.20 -5.90
C PHE A 58 3.39 -6.32 -4.71
N MET A 59 4.25 -5.33 -4.45
CA MET A 59 4.13 -4.46 -3.29
C MET A 59 4.35 -2.99 -3.67
N GLY A 60 3.69 -2.10 -2.97
CA GLY A 60 3.83 -0.66 -3.18
C GLY A 60 2.54 0.13 -2.99
N ALA A 61 2.54 1.35 -3.51
CA ALA A 61 1.41 2.27 -3.44
C ALA A 61 0.36 2.02 -4.55
N SER A 62 -0.54 2.97 -4.73
CA SER A 62 -1.63 2.87 -5.71
C SER A 62 -1.16 2.71 -7.16
N GLN A 63 0.02 3.19 -7.50
CA GLN A 63 0.59 2.97 -8.84
C GLN A 63 0.83 1.47 -9.10
N MET A 64 1.25 0.70 -8.10
CA MET A 64 1.44 -0.74 -8.22
C MET A 64 0.10 -1.43 -8.51
N PHE A 65 -0.85 -1.37 -7.59
CA PHE A 65 -2.09 -2.14 -7.67
C PHE A 65 -3.11 -1.62 -8.70
N SER A 66 -2.85 -0.48 -9.35
CA SER A 66 -3.63 -0.03 -10.50
C SER A 66 -2.95 -0.26 -11.85
N SER A 67 -1.70 -0.72 -11.86
CA SER A 67 -0.93 -0.93 -13.08
C SER A 67 -0.56 -2.39 -13.36
N ILE A 68 -0.63 -3.25 -12.35
CA ILE A 68 -0.38 -4.68 -12.49
C ILE A 68 -1.67 -5.43 -12.13
N ASP A 69 -2.15 -6.27 -13.04
CA ASP A 69 -3.33 -7.11 -12.83
C ASP A 69 -2.92 -8.50 -12.35
N ALA A 70 -2.82 -8.65 -11.02
CA ALA A 70 -2.46 -9.93 -10.39
C ALA A 70 -3.48 -11.04 -10.67
N LYS A 71 -4.77 -10.68 -10.88
CA LYS A 71 -5.78 -11.65 -11.30
C LYS A 71 -5.46 -12.21 -12.67
N ARG A 72 -5.17 -11.33 -13.63
CA ARG A 72 -4.83 -11.71 -15.01
C ARG A 72 -3.54 -12.54 -15.06
N LEU A 73 -2.51 -12.16 -14.28
CA LEU A 73 -1.28 -12.96 -14.15
C LEU A 73 -1.58 -14.38 -13.68
N THR A 74 -2.49 -14.51 -12.72
CA THR A 74 -2.88 -15.82 -12.17
C THR A 74 -3.73 -16.63 -13.16
N ASP A 75 -4.76 -16.02 -13.74
CA ASP A 75 -5.78 -16.73 -14.53
C ASP A 75 -5.31 -17.03 -15.96
N GLU A 76 -4.59 -16.08 -16.61
CA GLU A 76 -4.20 -16.20 -18.01
C GLU A 76 -2.79 -16.72 -18.20
N TYR A 77 -1.86 -16.36 -17.31
CA TYR A 77 -0.44 -16.71 -17.43
C TYR A 77 0.00 -17.81 -16.46
N GLY A 78 -0.89 -18.24 -15.54
CA GLY A 78 -0.57 -19.30 -14.56
C GLY A 78 0.43 -18.88 -13.48
N ILE A 79 0.66 -17.57 -13.32
CA ILE A 79 1.59 -17.02 -12.34
C ILE A 79 0.79 -16.62 -11.09
N SER A 80 0.83 -17.48 -10.05
CA SER A 80 0.12 -17.18 -8.81
C SER A 80 0.67 -15.90 -8.16
N SER A 81 -0.06 -14.80 -8.28
CA SER A 81 0.39 -13.48 -7.84
C SER A 81 -0.65 -12.77 -6.99
N TYR A 82 -0.23 -11.75 -6.26
CA TYR A 82 -1.09 -10.88 -5.47
C TYR A 82 -0.51 -9.46 -5.39
N ASP A 83 -1.36 -8.44 -5.53
CA ASP A 83 -1.02 -7.04 -5.32
C ASP A 83 -1.27 -6.68 -3.85
N TYR A 84 -0.19 -6.61 -3.05
CA TYR A 84 -0.26 -6.36 -1.62
C TYR A 84 0.32 -5.00 -1.26
N GLY A 85 -0.55 -4.03 -1.09
CA GLY A 85 -0.15 -2.66 -0.83
C GLY A 85 -1.27 -1.78 -0.30
N ALA A 86 -0.97 -0.52 -0.13
CA ALA A 86 -1.91 0.50 0.30
C ALA A 86 -1.74 1.81 -0.46
N SER A 87 -2.81 2.59 -0.54
CA SER A 87 -2.74 3.95 -1.11
C SER A 87 -1.70 4.78 -0.36
N ARG A 88 -0.86 5.53 -1.10
CA ARG A 88 0.23 6.38 -0.55
C ARG A 88 1.22 5.62 0.35
N GLN A 89 1.42 4.34 0.09
CA GLN A 89 2.35 3.52 0.87
C GLN A 89 3.80 3.96 0.63
N MET A 90 4.45 4.45 1.67
CA MET A 90 5.87 4.78 1.64
C MET A 90 6.72 3.51 1.72
N ILE A 91 7.99 3.60 1.32
CA ILE A 91 8.90 2.43 1.35
C ILE A 91 9.10 1.89 2.79
N SER A 92 9.05 2.73 3.81
CA SER A 92 9.09 2.31 5.22
C SER A 92 7.92 1.39 5.56
N THR A 93 6.72 1.75 5.11
CA THR A 93 5.52 0.95 5.32
C THR A 93 5.52 -0.31 4.45
N THR A 94 6.15 -0.27 3.26
CA THR A 94 6.32 -1.47 2.42
C THR A 94 7.14 -2.54 3.15
N GLU A 95 8.17 -2.15 3.91
CA GLU A 95 8.93 -3.08 4.76
C GLU A 95 8.04 -3.76 5.81
N TYR A 96 7.14 -3.02 6.45
CA TYR A 96 6.16 -3.56 7.40
C TYR A 96 5.19 -4.54 6.73
N TYR A 97 4.65 -4.17 5.57
CA TYR A 97 3.76 -5.05 4.79
C TYR A 97 4.47 -6.35 4.38
N LEU A 98 5.75 -6.28 4.01
CA LEU A 98 6.54 -7.45 3.70
C LEU A 98 6.67 -8.39 4.92
N ASP A 99 6.96 -7.84 6.10
CA ASP A 99 7.04 -8.64 7.32
C ASP A 99 5.71 -9.35 7.64
N GLU A 100 4.59 -8.64 7.48
CA GLU A 100 3.27 -9.24 7.68
C GLU A 100 2.96 -10.30 6.62
N ALA A 101 3.29 -10.06 5.36
CA ALA A 101 3.08 -11.03 4.28
C ALA A 101 3.85 -12.33 4.52
N LEU A 102 5.11 -12.21 4.95
CA LEU A 102 6.00 -13.36 5.17
C LEU A 102 5.64 -14.22 6.40
N LYS A 103 4.62 -13.85 7.17
CA LYS A 103 4.04 -14.71 8.21
C LYS A 103 3.21 -15.85 7.63
N THR A 104 2.62 -15.65 6.47
CA THR A 104 1.69 -16.61 5.87
C THR A 104 2.06 -17.04 4.45
N GLN A 105 2.89 -16.27 3.74
CA GLN A 105 3.30 -16.54 2.37
C GLN A 105 4.82 -16.63 2.26
N HIS A 106 5.31 -17.48 1.36
CA HIS A 106 6.73 -17.62 1.04
C HIS A 106 6.92 -17.46 -0.48
N PRO A 107 6.77 -16.22 -1.01
CA PRO A 107 6.87 -15.99 -2.45
C PRO A 107 8.29 -16.30 -2.95
N LYS A 108 8.40 -16.76 -4.19
CA LYS A 108 9.68 -16.92 -4.90
C LYS A 108 10.25 -15.57 -5.30
N LEU A 109 9.34 -14.65 -5.69
CA LEU A 109 9.67 -13.33 -6.18
C LEU A 109 8.84 -12.25 -5.45
N VAL A 110 9.51 -11.22 -4.96
CA VAL A 110 8.91 -9.98 -4.48
C VAL A 110 9.25 -8.86 -5.45
N MET A 111 8.24 -8.18 -5.96
CA MET A 111 8.38 -7.02 -6.84
C MET A 111 7.86 -5.77 -6.14
N ILE A 112 8.73 -4.75 -5.97
CA ILE A 112 8.38 -3.52 -5.26
C ILE A 112 8.34 -2.33 -6.22
N GLU A 113 7.18 -1.71 -6.34
CA GLU A 113 6.98 -0.51 -7.15
C GLU A 113 7.62 0.71 -6.50
N SER A 114 8.32 1.51 -7.29
CA SER A 114 9.31 2.50 -6.83
C SER A 114 8.79 3.94 -6.79
N CYS A 115 7.47 4.20 -6.86
CA CYS A 115 6.95 5.56 -6.95
C CYS A 115 7.31 6.44 -5.75
N GLU A 116 7.43 5.87 -4.56
CA GLU A 116 7.64 6.62 -3.33
C GLU A 116 9.09 6.56 -2.79
N ILE A 117 10.01 5.89 -3.50
CA ILE A 117 11.38 5.69 -2.98
C ILE A 117 12.22 6.98 -2.98
N LEU A 118 11.91 7.93 -3.86
CA LEU A 118 12.59 9.23 -3.94
C LEU A 118 11.93 10.32 -3.10
N HIS A 119 10.83 10.00 -2.39
CA HIS A 119 10.09 10.95 -1.56
C HIS A 119 10.26 10.62 -0.07
N GLU A 120 10.54 11.63 0.73
CA GLU A 120 10.49 11.52 2.19
C GLU A 120 9.08 11.85 2.69
N MET A 121 8.67 11.18 3.77
CA MET A 121 7.42 11.52 4.45
C MET A 121 7.56 12.89 5.12
N SER A 122 6.88 13.90 4.59
CA SER A 122 6.82 15.22 5.22
C SER A 122 5.79 15.26 6.36
N ASP A 123 5.98 16.18 7.30
CA ASP A 123 5.03 16.36 8.41
C ASP A 123 3.61 16.68 7.94
N GLU A 124 3.49 17.35 6.78
CA GLU A 124 2.20 17.75 6.21
C GLU A 124 1.34 16.56 5.74
N ILE A 125 1.99 15.51 5.24
CA ILE A 125 1.29 14.32 4.71
C ILE A 125 1.35 13.11 5.63
N ARG A 126 2.13 13.19 6.72
CA ARG A 126 2.39 12.05 7.63
C ARG A 126 1.10 11.40 8.12
N ASP A 127 0.20 12.19 8.68
CA ASP A 127 -1.05 11.66 9.26
C ASP A 127 -1.91 10.97 8.21
N GLU A 128 -1.93 11.49 6.98
CA GLU A 128 -2.65 10.90 5.87
C GLU A 128 -2.00 9.59 5.42
N VAL A 129 -0.69 9.57 5.22
CA VAL A 129 0.08 8.37 4.84
C VAL A 129 -0.09 7.26 5.88
N ILE A 130 0.04 7.60 7.16
CA ILE A 130 -0.15 6.64 8.26
C ILE A 130 -1.59 6.12 8.25
N ALA A 131 -2.58 7.00 8.07
CA ALA A 131 -3.97 6.59 8.00
C ALA A 131 -4.24 5.58 6.89
N TYR A 132 -3.73 5.85 5.69
CA TYR A 132 -3.95 5.01 4.52
C TYR A 132 -3.23 3.67 4.60
N SER A 133 -2.02 3.66 5.13
CA SER A 133 -1.17 2.48 5.12
C SER A 133 -1.34 1.60 6.36
N TYR A 134 -1.52 2.20 7.54
CA TYR A 134 -1.60 1.43 8.79
C TYR A 134 -3.03 1.05 9.19
N SER A 135 -4.06 1.84 8.82
CA SER A 135 -5.45 1.53 9.21
C SER A 135 -5.96 0.18 8.70
N PRO A 136 -5.63 -0.27 7.48
CA PRO A 136 -6.06 -1.57 6.97
C PRO A 136 -5.48 -2.76 7.74
N MET A 137 -4.30 -2.58 8.32
CA MET A 137 -3.54 -3.65 8.95
C MET A 137 -4.05 -3.99 10.34
N PRO A 138 -4.08 -5.28 10.71
CA PRO A 138 -4.47 -5.70 12.06
C PRO A 138 -3.50 -5.15 13.12
N MET A 139 -3.97 -5.12 14.38
CA MET A 139 -3.09 -4.79 15.50
C MET A 139 -2.11 -5.93 15.74
N SER A 140 -0.82 -5.58 15.78
CA SER A 140 0.30 -6.47 16.05
C SER A 140 1.42 -5.72 16.76
N GLU A 141 2.40 -6.44 17.29
CA GLU A 141 3.61 -5.84 17.86
C GLU A 141 4.42 -5.13 16.77
N GLU A 142 4.48 -5.72 15.59
CA GLU A 142 5.13 -5.16 14.41
C GLU A 142 4.47 -3.85 14.00
N LYS A 143 3.13 -3.80 13.96
CA LYS A 143 2.41 -2.56 13.68
C LYS A 143 2.84 -1.43 14.62
N TYR A 144 2.89 -1.72 15.92
CA TYR A 144 3.35 -0.73 16.90
C TYR A 144 4.79 -0.29 16.62
N THR A 145 5.69 -1.22 16.38
CA THR A 145 7.13 -0.96 16.18
C THR A 145 7.38 -0.10 14.94
N TYR A 146 6.75 -0.45 13.82
CA TYR A 146 6.90 0.31 12.59
C TYR A 146 6.22 1.68 12.66
N LEU A 147 5.03 1.74 13.26
CA LEU A 147 4.33 3.00 13.46
C LEU A 147 5.11 3.94 14.40
N PHE A 148 5.73 3.40 15.45
CA PHE A 148 6.60 4.17 16.34
C PHE A 148 7.78 4.79 15.60
N ARG A 149 8.44 4.04 14.72
CA ARG A 149 9.48 4.56 13.84
C ARG A 149 8.94 5.69 12.94
N ASP A 150 7.82 5.45 12.27
CA ASP A 150 7.26 6.37 11.27
C ASP A 150 6.60 7.62 11.88
N THR A 151 6.28 7.59 13.17
CA THR A 151 5.87 8.78 13.96
C THR A 151 7.04 9.56 14.55
N GLY A 152 8.27 9.21 14.20
CA GLY A 152 9.50 9.87 14.74
C GLY A 152 9.77 9.52 16.20
N GLU A 153 9.45 8.28 16.59
CA GLU A 153 9.63 7.74 17.94
C GLU A 153 8.79 8.46 19.02
N ASP A 154 7.66 9.04 18.61
CA ASP A 154 6.69 9.66 19.53
C ASP A 154 5.73 8.60 20.09
N VAL A 155 5.94 8.24 21.36
CA VAL A 155 5.10 7.25 22.07
C VAL A 155 3.64 7.69 22.15
N ALA A 156 3.39 8.98 22.42
CA ALA A 156 2.02 9.46 22.62
C ALA A 156 1.24 9.44 21.30
N GLU A 157 1.86 9.88 20.21
CA GLU A 157 1.27 9.85 18.88
C GLU A 157 1.06 8.41 18.40
N THR A 158 2.05 7.52 18.60
CA THR A 158 1.94 6.10 18.25
C THR A 158 0.78 5.45 18.98
N LEU A 159 0.65 5.62 20.29
CA LEU A 159 -0.47 5.07 21.07
C LEU A 159 -1.81 5.65 20.64
N LYS A 160 -1.86 6.95 20.36
CA LYS A 160 -3.05 7.63 19.84
C LYS A 160 -3.50 7.00 18.51
N LEU A 161 -2.60 6.81 17.56
CA LEU A 161 -2.90 6.21 16.25
C LEU A 161 -3.27 4.73 16.35
N CYS A 162 -2.62 3.98 17.25
CA CYS A 162 -2.96 2.58 17.48
C CYS A 162 -4.33 2.36 18.13
N TYR A 163 -4.60 3.09 19.21
CA TYR A 163 -5.75 2.79 20.09
C TYR A 163 -6.86 3.83 20.06
N LEU A 164 -6.54 5.05 19.64
CA LEU A 164 -7.49 6.18 19.61
C LEU A 164 -7.51 6.87 18.23
N PRO A 165 -7.54 6.14 17.10
CA PRO A 165 -7.45 6.73 15.76
C PRO A 165 -8.61 7.71 15.49
N LEU A 166 -9.76 7.57 16.18
CA LEU A 166 -10.88 8.50 16.11
C LEU A 166 -10.46 9.94 16.48
N LEU A 167 -9.50 10.12 17.39
CA LEU A 167 -9.02 11.45 17.77
C LEU A 167 -8.28 12.14 16.63
N SER A 168 -7.59 11.41 15.79
CA SER A 168 -6.90 11.93 14.59
C SER A 168 -7.88 12.24 13.46
N TYR A 169 -8.96 11.47 13.34
CA TYR A 169 -9.89 11.55 12.21
C TYR A 169 -11.27 12.14 12.53
N HIS A 170 -11.46 12.68 13.70
CA HIS A 170 -12.75 13.22 14.15
C HIS A 170 -13.36 14.28 13.20
N ASN A 171 -12.54 15.02 12.45
CA ASN A 171 -13.03 16.04 11.49
C ASN A 171 -13.82 15.45 10.32
N LYS A 172 -13.73 14.14 10.05
CA LYS A 172 -14.44 13.48 8.95
C LYS A 172 -15.97 13.44 9.14
N TRP A 173 -16.48 13.65 10.35
CA TRP A 173 -17.91 13.73 10.57
C TRP A 173 -18.62 14.79 9.70
N LYS A 174 -17.89 15.83 9.27
CA LYS A 174 -18.41 16.91 8.40
C LYS A 174 -18.70 16.44 6.98
N SER A 175 -18.03 15.37 6.51
CA SER A 175 -18.17 14.81 5.18
C SER A 175 -18.83 13.43 5.17
N LEU A 176 -19.28 12.93 6.32
CA LEU A 176 -19.89 11.62 6.45
C LEU A 176 -21.24 11.56 5.73
N GLN A 177 -21.39 10.60 4.82
CA GLN A 177 -22.63 10.35 4.09
C GLN A 177 -23.24 9.00 4.50
N LEU A 178 -24.56 8.82 4.26
CA LEU A 178 -25.22 7.53 4.49
C LEU A 178 -24.53 6.38 3.72
N LYS A 179 -24.06 6.66 2.51
CA LYS A 179 -23.31 5.72 1.70
C LYS A 179 -22.08 5.16 2.46
N ASP A 180 -21.35 6.03 3.17
CA ASP A 180 -20.17 5.62 3.94
C ASP A 180 -20.53 4.66 5.07
N ILE A 181 -21.67 4.86 5.73
CA ILE A 181 -22.18 3.96 6.77
C ILE A 181 -22.52 2.59 6.17
N LEU A 182 -23.25 2.58 5.07
CA LEU A 182 -23.64 1.35 4.38
C LEU A 182 -22.43 0.56 3.88
N GLU A 183 -21.46 1.24 3.26
CA GLU A 183 -20.20 0.64 2.81
C GLU A 183 -19.36 0.08 3.96
N THR A 184 -19.49 0.64 5.18
CA THR A 184 -18.83 0.07 6.35
C THR A 184 -19.52 -1.19 6.87
N LEU A 185 -20.84 -1.15 6.95
CA LEU A 185 -21.64 -2.26 7.48
C LEU A 185 -21.65 -3.46 6.54
N PHE A 186 -21.56 -3.22 5.24
CA PHE A 186 -21.62 -4.23 4.19
C PHE A 186 -20.33 -4.25 3.35
N PHE A 187 -19.19 -4.00 3.98
CA PHE A 187 -17.90 -3.83 3.30
C PHE A 187 -17.61 -4.93 2.27
N ASP A 188 -17.79 -6.19 2.65
CA ASP A 188 -17.47 -7.33 1.80
C ASP A 188 -18.38 -7.44 0.56
N ALA A 189 -19.56 -6.80 0.57
CA ALA A 189 -20.44 -6.71 -0.60
C ALA A 189 -19.95 -5.69 -1.65
N TYR A 190 -19.00 -4.83 -1.29
CA TYR A 190 -18.46 -3.79 -2.16
C TYR A 190 -17.02 -4.04 -2.60
N VAL A 191 -16.43 -5.19 -2.23
CA VAL A 191 -15.06 -5.55 -2.57
C VAL A 191 -15.04 -6.84 -3.37
N ASP A 192 -14.42 -6.79 -4.53
CA ASP A 192 -14.18 -7.99 -5.33
C ASP A 192 -12.80 -8.58 -4.98
N TYR A 193 -12.79 -9.56 -4.10
CA TYR A 193 -11.55 -10.25 -3.70
C TYR A 193 -10.94 -11.10 -4.82
N SER A 194 -11.71 -11.44 -5.87
CA SER A 194 -11.20 -12.19 -7.01
C SER A 194 -10.17 -11.42 -7.82
N LEU A 195 -10.14 -10.09 -7.70
CA LEU A 195 -9.15 -9.23 -8.35
C LEU A 195 -7.73 -9.38 -7.78
N ARG A 196 -7.56 -10.13 -6.68
CA ARG A 196 -6.25 -10.42 -6.08
C ARG A 196 -5.44 -9.16 -5.74
N GLY A 197 -6.14 -8.11 -5.29
CA GLY A 197 -5.55 -6.81 -4.95
C GLY A 197 -5.51 -5.80 -6.09
N PHE A 198 -5.65 -6.21 -7.35
CA PHE A 198 -5.74 -5.29 -8.48
C PHE A 198 -6.94 -4.35 -8.34
N ASN A 199 -6.72 -3.07 -8.63
CA ASN A 199 -7.75 -2.05 -8.57
C ASN A 199 -7.80 -1.26 -9.88
N PRO A 200 -8.57 -1.72 -10.86
CA PRO A 200 -8.66 -1.09 -12.17
C PRO A 200 -9.16 0.35 -12.06
N ARG A 201 -8.57 1.23 -12.86
CA ARG A 201 -8.97 2.62 -12.98
C ARG A 201 -9.70 2.83 -14.30
N GLU A 202 -10.92 3.33 -14.23
CA GLU A 202 -11.71 3.66 -15.41
C GLU A 202 -11.48 5.10 -15.86
N GLY A 203 -11.69 5.35 -17.15
CA GLY A 203 -11.57 6.67 -17.75
C GLY A 203 -10.27 6.87 -18.52
N CYS A 204 -10.13 8.09 -19.03
CA CYS A 204 -8.96 8.49 -19.80
C CYS A 204 -8.78 10.01 -19.65
N ASN A 205 -7.56 10.41 -19.32
CA ASN A 205 -7.15 11.81 -19.29
C ASN A 205 -5.74 11.91 -19.89
N PRO A 206 -5.57 12.48 -21.09
CA PRO A 206 -4.27 12.61 -21.73
C PRO A 206 -3.24 13.27 -20.82
N GLN A 207 -2.07 12.67 -20.73
CA GLN A 207 -0.96 13.18 -19.91
C GLN A 207 0.26 13.42 -20.78
N LYS A 208 1.07 14.43 -20.40
CA LYS A 208 2.41 14.60 -20.96
C LYS A 208 3.42 13.93 -20.04
N MET A 209 4.14 12.95 -20.55
CA MET A 209 5.13 12.22 -19.77
C MET A 209 6.43 13.02 -19.62
N ALA A 210 6.78 13.37 -18.39
CA ALA A 210 8.02 14.09 -18.07
C ALA A 210 9.29 13.28 -18.44
N PHE A 211 9.20 11.97 -18.45
CA PHE A 211 10.29 11.09 -18.89
C PHE A 211 10.71 11.33 -20.35
N LEU A 212 9.80 11.78 -21.21
CA LEU A 212 10.08 12.05 -22.62
C LEU A 212 10.66 13.46 -22.87
N ASP A 213 10.68 14.33 -21.85
CA ASP A 213 11.27 15.65 -21.97
C ASP A 213 12.81 15.59 -22.10
N ASP A 214 13.39 16.56 -22.81
CA ASP A 214 14.85 16.65 -22.96
C ASP A 214 15.57 17.11 -21.68
N TYR A 215 14.83 17.78 -20.79
CA TYR A 215 15.38 18.27 -19.53
C TYR A 215 15.50 17.16 -18.52
N VAL A 216 16.70 16.98 -17.97
CA VAL A 216 16.98 16.03 -16.91
C VAL A 216 17.07 16.80 -15.58
N GLN A 217 16.05 16.66 -14.77
CA GLN A 217 16.06 17.16 -13.40
C GLN A 217 17.00 16.27 -12.54
N GLU A 218 17.81 16.89 -11.70
CA GLU A 218 18.61 16.13 -10.73
C GLU A 218 17.72 15.60 -9.59
N SER A 219 17.74 14.29 -9.38
CA SER A 219 17.02 13.61 -8.31
C SER A 219 18.01 12.99 -7.33
N ARG A 220 17.58 12.82 -6.10
CA ARG A 220 18.40 12.25 -5.03
C ARG A 220 17.62 11.17 -4.26
N MET A 221 18.31 10.06 -3.97
CA MET A 221 17.80 9.03 -3.06
C MET A 221 17.89 9.55 -1.61
N PRO A 222 16.76 9.64 -0.87
CA PRO A 222 16.78 9.99 0.54
C PRO A 222 17.52 8.93 1.35
N GLU A 223 18.36 9.37 2.30
CA GLU A 223 19.17 8.46 3.12
C GLU A 223 18.30 7.50 3.95
N VAL A 224 17.17 7.97 4.44
CA VAL A 224 16.24 7.17 5.22
C VAL A 224 15.62 6.06 4.36
N ASN A 225 15.22 6.37 3.13
CA ASN A 225 14.66 5.41 2.20
C ASN A 225 15.73 4.42 1.71
N ALA A 226 16.95 4.88 1.46
CA ALA A 226 18.08 4.03 1.12
C ALA A 226 18.30 2.93 2.16
N LYS A 227 18.30 3.29 3.46
CA LYS A 227 18.45 2.33 4.56
C LYS A 227 17.34 1.29 4.58
N VAL A 228 16.09 1.71 4.34
CA VAL A 228 14.94 0.79 4.29
C VAL A 228 15.03 -0.15 3.10
N ILE A 229 15.39 0.35 1.91
CA ILE A 229 15.58 -0.48 0.71
C ILE A 229 16.64 -1.56 0.96
N LEU A 230 17.76 -1.21 1.58
CA LEU A 230 18.82 -2.16 1.92
C LEU A 230 18.35 -3.19 2.96
N SER A 231 17.55 -2.79 3.95
CA SER A 231 16.94 -3.69 4.93
C SER A 231 16.01 -4.70 4.26
N ILE A 232 15.16 -4.24 3.35
CA ILE A 232 14.27 -5.12 2.56
C ILE A 232 15.10 -6.11 1.72
N ALA A 233 16.17 -5.63 1.05
CA ALA A 233 17.03 -6.47 0.23
C ALA A 233 17.72 -7.58 1.06
N GLU A 234 18.27 -7.24 2.22
CA GLU A 234 18.88 -8.22 3.12
C GLU A 234 17.84 -9.23 3.66
N LYS A 235 16.65 -8.76 3.99
CA LYS A 235 15.53 -9.59 4.43
C LYS A 235 15.14 -10.62 3.35
N CYS A 236 14.91 -10.20 2.12
CA CYS A 236 14.60 -11.09 1.01
C CYS A 236 15.73 -12.10 0.77
N LYS A 237 16.98 -11.62 0.72
CA LYS A 237 18.17 -12.46 0.56
C LYS A 237 18.29 -13.52 1.64
N SER A 238 18.09 -13.15 2.91
CA SER A 238 18.18 -14.08 4.03
C SER A 238 17.13 -15.18 3.99
N LYS A 239 16.02 -14.95 3.30
CA LYS A 239 14.93 -15.90 3.11
C LYS A 239 14.96 -16.63 1.77
N GLY A 240 15.95 -16.35 0.93
CA GLY A 240 16.07 -16.94 -0.41
C GLY A 240 15.00 -16.45 -1.39
N ILE A 241 14.43 -15.28 -1.16
CA ILE A 241 13.42 -14.66 -1.99
C ILE A 241 14.13 -13.74 -3.01
N LYS A 242 13.82 -13.89 -4.29
CA LYS A 242 14.28 -12.95 -5.32
C LYS A 242 13.57 -11.61 -5.12
N LEU A 243 14.31 -10.52 -5.17
CA LEU A 243 13.79 -9.15 -5.06
C LEU A 243 14.06 -8.38 -6.34
N VAL A 244 13.03 -7.79 -6.90
CA VAL A 244 13.11 -6.85 -8.02
C VAL A 244 12.37 -5.57 -7.64
N PHE A 245 13.04 -4.43 -7.72
CA PHE A 245 12.33 -3.16 -7.73
C PHE A 245 11.90 -2.84 -9.16
N PHE A 246 10.75 -2.22 -9.32
CA PHE A 246 10.29 -1.82 -10.64
C PHE A 246 9.57 -0.48 -10.60
N LYS A 247 9.47 0.17 -11.76
CA LYS A 247 8.72 1.41 -11.90
C LYS A 247 7.70 1.29 -13.02
N THR A 248 6.42 1.40 -12.67
CA THR A 248 5.33 1.44 -13.64
C THR A 248 5.30 2.77 -14.39
N PRO A 249 4.84 2.81 -15.65
CA PRO A 249 4.71 4.05 -16.39
C PRO A 249 3.82 5.05 -15.65
N SER A 250 4.34 6.26 -15.46
CA SER A 250 3.61 7.39 -14.89
C SER A 250 4.05 8.69 -15.57
N ALA A 251 3.18 9.69 -15.63
CA ALA A 251 3.50 10.89 -16.35
C ALA A 251 4.44 11.83 -15.59
N ASN A 252 4.51 11.70 -14.26
CA ASN A 252 5.36 12.53 -13.40
C ASN A 252 6.80 12.01 -13.23
N TRP A 253 7.09 10.75 -13.59
CA TRP A 253 8.45 10.19 -13.47
C TRP A 253 9.39 10.82 -14.51
N THR A 254 10.53 11.30 -14.05
CA THR A 254 11.51 11.99 -14.87
C THR A 254 12.70 11.11 -15.25
N LYS A 255 13.47 11.51 -16.26
CA LYS A 255 14.76 10.87 -16.55
C LYS A 255 15.72 10.94 -15.35
N GLY A 256 15.68 12.05 -14.59
CA GLY A 256 16.50 12.19 -13.39
C GLY A 256 16.16 11.17 -12.31
N ASP A 257 14.85 10.91 -12.10
CA ASP A 257 14.39 9.90 -11.15
C ASP A 257 14.87 8.50 -11.57
N SER A 258 14.72 8.17 -12.85
CA SER A 258 15.20 6.91 -13.43
C SER A 258 16.71 6.73 -13.25
N ILE A 259 17.51 7.73 -13.62
CA ILE A 259 18.98 7.68 -13.50
C ILE A 259 19.40 7.52 -12.04
N CYS A 260 18.80 8.31 -11.14
CA CYS A 260 19.08 8.25 -9.70
C CYS A 260 18.79 6.85 -9.13
N THR A 261 17.60 6.32 -9.45
CA THR A 261 17.17 5.00 -8.97
C THR A 261 18.04 3.89 -9.53
N LYS A 262 18.27 3.84 -10.84
CA LYS A 262 19.13 2.85 -11.49
C LYS A 262 20.54 2.83 -10.91
N LYS A 263 21.12 4.02 -10.70
CA LYS A 263 22.43 4.16 -10.08
C LYS A 263 22.44 3.53 -8.69
N PHE A 264 21.52 3.95 -7.82
CA PHE A 264 21.45 3.45 -6.45
C PHE A 264 21.26 1.93 -6.41
N MET A 265 20.32 1.38 -7.19
CA MET A 265 20.04 -0.04 -7.22
C MET A 265 21.25 -0.85 -7.72
N SER A 266 21.88 -0.39 -8.81
CA SER A 266 23.08 -1.03 -9.36
C SER A 266 24.27 -1.02 -8.38
N GLU A 267 24.53 0.10 -7.72
CA GLU A 267 25.59 0.23 -6.71
C GLU A 267 25.41 -0.72 -5.52
N ASN A 268 24.16 -1.14 -5.24
CA ASN A 268 23.81 -2.04 -4.13
C ASN A 268 23.46 -3.47 -4.58
N GLY A 269 23.63 -3.80 -5.87
CA GLY A 269 23.36 -5.14 -6.39
C GLY A 269 21.89 -5.54 -6.34
N ILE A 270 20.98 -4.56 -6.42
CA ILE A 270 19.53 -4.75 -6.43
C ILE A 270 19.04 -4.64 -7.88
N GLU A 271 18.23 -5.60 -8.29
CA GLU A 271 17.64 -5.59 -9.64
C GLU A 271 16.54 -4.51 -9.73
N PHE A 272 16.55 -3.75 -10.83
CA PHE A 272 15.58 -2.70 -11.08
C PHE A 272 15.09 -2.71 -12.52
N LEU A 273 13.77 -2.83 -12.70
CA LEU A 273 13.08 -2.80 -13.98
C LEU A 273 12.31 -1.48 -14.14
N ASP A 274 12.85 -0.54 -14.93
CA ASP A 274 12.14 0.70 -15.26
C ASP A 274 11.30 0.53 -16.54
N LEU A 275 9.99 0.43 -16.39
CA LEU A 275 9.10 0.28 -17.55
C LEU A 275 9.07 1.51 -18.46
N HIS A 276 9.63 2.65 -18.01
CA HIS A 276 9.78 3.83 -18.88
C HIS A 276 10.83 3.61 -19.97
N ASP A 277 11.78 2.67 -19.80
CA ASP A 277 12.71 2.29 -20.87
C ASP A 277 12.05 1.45 -21.96
N HIS A 278 10.86 0.92 -21.70
CA HIS A 278 10.14 -0.04 -22.54
C HIS A 278 8.78 0.49 -23.03
N LEU A 279 8.55 1.83 -22.99
CA LEU A 279 7.25 2.42 -23.33
C LEU A 279 6.75 2.01 -24.73
N ASP A 280 7.63 1.98 -25.71
CA ASP A 280 7.29 1.59 -27.09
C ASP A 280 6.99 0.09 -27.19
N GLU A 281 7.75 -0.76 -26.49
CA GLU A 281 7.56 -2.21 -26.45
C GLU A 281 6.26 -2.60 -25.75
N ILE A 282 5.94 -1.91 -24.64
CA ILE A 282 4.68 -2.07 -23.90
C ILE A 282 3.53 -1.49 -24.72
N GLY A 283 3.79 -0.51 -25.58
CA GLY A 283 2.78 0.20 -26.36
C GLY A 283 2.00 1.22 -25.53
N ILE A 284 2.65 1.86 -24.55
CA ILE A 284 2.05 2.91 -23.73
C ILE A 284 1.80 4.16 -24.56
N ASN A 285 0.56 4.63 -24.53
CA ASN A 285 0.14 5.85 -25.22
C ASN A 285 -0.31 6.91 -24.20
N GLN A 286 0.45 8.01 -24.13
CA GLN A 286 0.19 9.11 -23.20
C GLN A 286 -1.19 9.78 -23.38
N ASN A 287 -1.85 9.58 -24.53
CA ASN A 287 -3.16 10.17 -24.80
C ASN A 287 -4.35 9.28 -24.40
N THR A 288 -4.13 7.97 -24.18
CA THR A 288 -5.22 7.01 -23.97
C THR A 288 -5.09 6.15 -22.72
N ASP A 289 -3.88 6.02 -22.14
CA ASP A 289 -3.60 4.99 -21.14
C ASP A 289 -3.53 5.52 -19.70
N PHE A 290 -3.78 6.79 -19.47
CA PHE A 290 -3.71 7.44 -18.17
C PHE A 290 -5.05 7.99 -17.70
N ILE A 291 -5.26 8.04 -16.37
CA ILE A 291 -6.37 8.80 -15.76
C ILE A 291 -5.89 10.08 -15.08
N ASP A 292 -4.64 10.14 -14.66
CA ASP A 292 -3.98 11.30 -14.06
C ASP A 292 -2.46 11.21 -14.22
N LEU A 293 -1.70 12.09 -13.57
CA LEU A 293 -0.23 12.11 -13.62
C LEU A 293 0.43 10.85 -13.08
N TYR A 294 -0.26 10.08 -12.26
CA TYR A 294 0.32 8.97 -11.48
C TYR A 294 -0.15 7.60 -11.96
N HIS A 295 -1.40 7.51 -12.45
CA HIS A 295 -2.06 6.21 -12.62
C HIS A 295 -2.40 5.92 -14.07
N LEU A 296 -2.11 4.69 -14.46
CA LEU A 296 -2.65 4.10 -15.68
C LEU A 296 -4.15 3.82 -15.51
N ASN A 297 -4.87 3.83 -16.61
CA ASN A 297 -6.18 3.23 -16.67
C ASN A 297 -6.09 1.73 -16.94
N GLN A 298 -7.24 1.05 -16.99
CA GLN A 298 -7.29 -0.39 -17.20
C GLN A 298 -6.54 -0.82 -18.48
N GLY A 299 -6.67 -0.09 -19.60
CA GLY A 299 -5.99 -0.43 -20.85
C GLY A 299 -4.46 -0.31 -20.74
N GLY A 300 -3.96 0.70 -20.03
CA GLY A 300 -2.53 0.83 -19.73
C GLY A 300 -2.03 -0.28 -18.79
N ALA A 301 -2.83 -0.64 -17.78
CA ALA A 301 -2.51 -1.72 -16.85
C ALA A 301 -2.43 -3.10 -17.56
N GLU A 302 -3.35 -3.39 -18.48
CA GLU A 302 -3.35 -4.62 -19.27
C GLU A 302 -2.05 -4.78 -20.06
N LYS A 303 -1.58 -3.70 -20.70
CA LYS A 303 -0.31 -3.67 -21.46
C LYS A 303 0.89 -3.89 -20.55
N CYS A 304 0.94 -3.23 -19.40
CA CYS A 304 2.01 -3.42 -18.41
C CYS A 304 2.02 -4.83 -17.86
N THR A 305 0.87 -5.38 -17.54
CA THR A 305 0.73 -6.76 -17.02
C THR A 305 1.23 -7.79 -18.04
N GLU A 306 0.89 -7.62 -19.32
CA GLU A 306 1.36 -8.50 -20.39
C GLU A 306 2.90 -8.41 -20.54
N PHE A 307 3.48 -7.22 -20.48
CA PHE A 307 4.94 -7.06 -20.54
C PHE A 307 5.61 -7.72 -19.33
N VAL A 308 5.13 -7.44 -18.12
CA VAL A 308 5.66 -8.00 -16.88
C VAL A 308 5.55 -9.53 -16.87
N SER A 309 4.43 -10.11 -17.34
CA SER A 309 4.27 -11.57 -17.39
C SER A 309 5.38 -12.25 -18.19
N ARG A 310 5.76 -11.66 -19.32
CA ARG A 310 6.87 -12.19 -20.15
C ARG A 310 8.24 -12.04 -19.49
N THR A 311 8.43 -10.95 -18.75
CA THR A 311 9.70 -10.66 -18.09
C THR A 311 9.95 -11.56 -16.89
N ILE A 312 8.90 -11.93 -16.13
CA ILE A 312 9.06 -12.68 -14.87
C ILE A 312 8.93 -14.19 -15.01
N VAL A 313 8.48 -14.70 -16.18
CA VAL A 313 8.34 -16.17 -16.40
C VAL A 313 9.67 -16.91 -16.20
N ASP A 314 10.79 -16.33 -16.65
CA ASP A 314 12.11 -16.93 -16.52
C ASP A 314 12.68 -16.83 -15.09
N GLU A 315 11.99 -16.15 -14.18
CA GLU A 315 12.40 -15.88 -12.81
C GLU A 315 11.75 -16.83 -11.78
N LEU A 316 10.76 -17.61 -12.20
CA LEU A 316 9.96 -18.52 -11.37
C LEU A 316 10.34 -19.99 -11.56
#